data_8235a9d514267f9556e15e49d0d6f537
#
_entry.id   8235a9d514267f9556e15e49d0d6f537
#
_cell.length_a   1.000
_cell.length_b   1.000
_cell.length_c   1.000
_cell.angle_alpha   90.00
_cell.angle_beta   90.00
_cell.angle_gamma   90.00
#
_symmetry.space_group_name_H-M   'P 1'
#
loop_
_entity.id
_entity.type
_entity.pdbx_description
1 polymer ?
#
loop_
_entity_poly.entity_id
_entity_poly.type
_entity_poly.pdbx_seq_one_letter_code
_entity_poly.pdbx_strand_id
1 'polypeptide(L)'
;MGHTIIEKIIGKNISREVKPGDIVTVNVDRVMIHDIFIPFVKEKFEEMGFTKIWDPDKAVLIYDHLVPASQVDDTRHFRIGNEFVEKYGMKNIHRSDGICHQLMTEAGYVKPGDIAFGTDSHTTTYGCVGAFSSGIGYTEMASVLGTGKMWVKVPQTIKVTVNGKLPANVRSKDIILRLIGDLGADGATYQALEFTGSTIDEMSVASRMTMSNMAIEAGAKCALFTPDEKTAEYCNVELTDELKNLKGDADAVYAREITYNAEDLVPVLACPSQVDNIKPVTELAGTAVDQVFIGSCTNGRLEDLQCAAAILKGKKVAPFVKLIVTPASRKIYKEALADGTLETLVEAGAIVTHPGCGLCCGRTGGILTDGEVVVATNNRNFLGRMGTSKVKIFLASPATAAASAIAGKIVEA
;
A
#
# COMPACT_ATOMS: atom_id res chain seq x y z
N MET A 1 29.23 15.93 1.22
CA MET A 1 28.10 15.82 0.30
C MET A 1 26.99 15.20 1.12
N GLY A 2 25.85 15.88 1.18
CA GLY A 2 24.72 15.40 1.99
C GLY A 2 24.12 14.11 1.45
N HIS A 3 23.39 13.42 2.31
CA HIS A 3 22.77 12.12 2.02
C HIS A 3 21.25 12.26 1.95
N THR A 4 20.62 11.50 1.08
CA THR A 4 19.18 11.30 1.03
C THR A 4 18.72 10.37 2.16
N ILE A 5 17.41 10.33 2.44
CA ILE A 5 16.87 9.48 3.50
C ILE A 5 17.25 7.98 3.30
N ILE A 6 17.22 7.48 2.05
CA ILE A 6 17.55 6.08 1.77
C ILE A 6 19.03 5.77 1.99
N GLU A 7 19.93 6.70 1.65
CA GLU A 7 21.37 6.55 1.90
C GLU A 7 21.66 6.50 3.40
N LYS A 8 20.97 7.33 4.21
CA LYS A 8 21.09 7.30 5.67
C LYS A 8 20.63 5.98 6.27
N ILE A 9 19.47 5.46 5.84
CA ILE A 9 18.94 4.18 6.34
C ILE A 9 19.92 3.05 6.03
N ILE A 10 20.34 2.93 4.77
CA ILE A 10 21.25 1.86 4.35
C ILE A 10 22.61 2.02 5.02
N GLY A 11 23.17 3.25 5.01
CA GLY A 11 24.46 3.54 5.61
C GLY A 11 24.53 3.21 7.11
N LYS A 12 23.48 3.56 7.85
CA LYS A 12 23.33 3.20 9.28
C LYS A 12 23.31 1.69 9.47
N ASN A 13 22.51 0.97 8.67
CA ASN A 13 22.34 -0.49 8.79
C ASN A 13 23.66 -1.26 8.61
N ILE A 14 24.54 -0.79 7.73
CA ILE A 14 25.83 -1.44 7.45
C ILE A 14 27.03 -0.70 8.08
N SER A 15 26.79 0.34 8.88
CA SER A 15 27.81 1.14 9.58
C SER A 15 28.89 1.74 8.67
N ARG A 16 28.49 2.20 7.47
CA ARG A 16 29.36 2.93 6.53
C ARG A 16 28.56 3.85 5.65
N GLU A 17 29.19 4.90 5.14
CA GLU A 17 28.59 5.75 4.11
C GLU A 17 28.36 4.97 2.81
N VAL A 18 27.27 5.27 2.14
CA VAL A 18 26.91 4.71 0.84
C VAL A 18 26.48 5.81 -0.11
N LYS A 19 26.57 5.52 -1.39
CA LYS A 19 26.12 6.41 -2.48
C LYS A 19 25.29 5.65 -3.50
N PRO A 20 24.43 6.33 -4.27
CA PRO A 20 23.66 5.69 -5.33
C PRO A 20 24.54 4.88 -6.28
N GLY A 21 24.12 3.65 -6.56
CA GLY A 21 24.84 2.71 -7.40
C GLY A 21 25.71 1.69 -6.65
N ASP A 22 26.06 1.94 -5.39
CA ASP A 22 26.79 0.96 -4.57
C ASP A 22 25.96 -0.32 -4.42
N ILE A 23 26.62 -1.47 -4.52
CA ILE A 23 26.02 -2.78 -4.22
C ILE A 23 26.48 -3.17 -2.81
N VAL A 24 25.52 -3.35 -1.91
CA VAL A 24 25.79 -3.62 -0.49
C VAL A 24 24.92 -4.77 0.01
N THR A 25 25.38 -5.43 1.07
CA THR A 25 24.57 -6.42 1.77
C THR A 25 24.06 -5.79 3.07
N VAL A 26 22.73 -5.65 3.16
CA VAL A 26 22.04 -5.10 4.34
C VAL A 26 21.60 -6.21 5.30
N ASN A 27 21.53 -5.88 6.59
CA ASN A 27 20.90 -6.72 7.58
C ASN A 27 19.39 -6.46 7.54
N VAL A 28 18.59 -7.52 7.55
CA VAL A 28 17.14 -7.40 7.45
C VAL A 28 16.53 -7.34 8.85
N ASP A 29 15.70 -6.32 9.09
CA ASP A 29 15.02 -6.14 10.37
C ASP A 29 13.71 -6.91 10.44
N ARG A 30 12.96 -6.98 9.33
CA ARG A 30 11.68 -7.70 9.23
C ARG A 30 11.47 -8.29 7.86
N VAL A 31 10.77 -9.44 7.84
CA VAL A 31 10.21 -10.00 6.60
C VAL A 31 8.74 -10.31 6.76
N MET A 32 8.00 -10.12 5.68
CA MET A 32 6.59 -10.46 5.55
C MET A 32 6.41 -11.46 4.42
N ILE A 33 5.69 -12.55 4.70
CA ILE A 33 5.29 -13.55 3.72
C ILE A 33 3.76 -13.59 3.73
N HIS A 34 3.12 -13.50 2.58
CA HIS A 34 1.68 -13.71 2.51
C HIS A 34 1.31 -15.10 1.97
N ASP A 35 0.04 -15.46 2.13
CA ASP A 35 -0.49 -16.80 1.90
C ASP A 35 -0.28 -17.34 0.48
N ILE A 36 -0.28 -16.50 -0.56
CA ILE A 36 -0.05 -16.99 -1.93
C ILE A 36 1.37 -17.54 -2.09
N PHE A 37 2.37 -16.89 -1.50
CA PHE A 37 3.78 -17.21 -1.75
C PHE A 37 4.42 -18.17 -0.75
N ILE A 38 3.79 -18.47 0.39
CA ILE A 38 4.40 -19.36 1.40
C ILE A 38 4.75 -20.76 0.86
N PRO A 39 3.98 -21.40 -0.04
CA PRO A 39 4.40 -22.69 -0.61
C PRO A 39 5.71 -22.59 -1.40
N PHE A 40 5.86 -21.55 -2.21
CA PHE A 40 7.06 -21.34 -3.03
C PHE A 40 8.28 -20.95 -2.19
N VAL A 41 8.07 -20.11 -1.17
CA VAL A 41 9.12 -19.77 -0.20
C VAL A 41 9.62 -21.01 0.52
N LYS A 42 8.70 -21.87 1.01
CA LYS A 42 9.04 -23.13 1.67
C LYS A 42 9.87 -24.05 0.77
N GLU A 43 9.42 -24.25 -0.48
CA GLU A 43 10.13 -25.07 -1.45
C GLU A 43 11.56 -24.58 -1.66
N LYS A 44 11.76 -23.29 -1.94
CA LYS A 44 13.11 -22.72 -2.17
C LYS A 44 13.96 -22.72 -0.91
N PHE A 45 13.38 -22.47 0.25
CA PHE A 45 14.08 -22.53 1.53
C PHE A 45 14.67 -23.93 1.81
N GLU A 46 13.87 -24.97 1.55
CA GLU A 46 14.30 -26.37 1.70
C GLU A 46 15.29 -26.81 0.62
N GLU A 47 15.09 -26.40 -0.65
CA GLU A 47 16.05 -26.64 -1.76
C GLU A 47 17.43 -26.03 -1.49
N MET A 48 17.49 -24.84 -0.86
CA MET A 48 18.73 -24.19 -0.46
C MET A 48 19.41 -24.87 0.72
N GLY A 49 18.80 -25.91 1.31
CA GLY A 49 19.33 -26.67 2.42
C GLY A 49 19.23 -25.96 3.79
N PHE A 50 18.43 -24.92 3.91
CA PHE A 50 18.21 -24.26 5.19
C PHE A 50 17.36 -25.15 6.12
N THR A 51 17.82 -25.30 7.36
CA THR A 51 17.16 -26.10 8.39
C THR A 51 16.54 -25.28 9.51
N LYS A 52 16.82 -23.97 9.52
CA LYS A 52 16.28 -23.01 10.50
C LYS A 52 16.14 -21.62 9.90
N ILE A 53 15.15 -20.87 10.33
CA ILE A 53 15.01 -19.43 10.06
C ILE A 53 16.05 -18.69 10.89
N TRP A 54 16.68 -17.63 10.32
CA TRP A 54 17.73 -16.87 11.00
C TRP A 54 17.23 -16.27 12.32
N ASP A 55 16.00 -15.77 12.33
CA ASP A 55 15.32 -15.22 13.50
C ASP A 55 13.80 -15.37 13.31
N PRO A 56 13.17 -16.39 13.96
CA PRO A 56 11.73 -16.63 13.83
C PRO A 56 10.84 -15.50 14.33
N ASP A 57 11.37 -14.61 15.22
CA ASP A 57 10.63 -13.46 15.74
C ASP A 57 10.60 -12.28 14.74
N LYS A 58 11.48 -12.30 13.75
CA LYS A 58 11.54 -11.28 12.69
C LYS A 58 10.75 -11.64 11.44
N ALA A 59 10.28 -12.86 11.31
CA ALA A 59 9.47 -13.32 10.20
C ALA A 59 7.97 -13.28 10.56
N VAL A 60 7.16 -12.71 9.67
CA VAL A 60 5.71 -12.58 9.84
C VAL A 60 5.01 -13.28 8.68
N LEU A 61 4.10 -14.22 8.98
CA LEU A 61 3.23 -14.85 8.00
C LEU A 61 1.81 -14.29 8.11
N ILE A 62 1.26 -13.83 6.99
CA ILE A 62 -0.06 -13.20 6.95
C ILE A 62 -0.93 -13.87 5.89
N TYR A 63 -2.10 -14.31 6.32
CA TYR A 63 -3.14 -14.85 5.44
C TYR A 63 -4.15 -13.73 5.18
N ASP A 64 -4.12 -13.14 3.99
CA ASP A 64 -4.95 -11.99 3.63
C ASP A 64 -5.44 -11.99 2.17
N HIS A 65 -4.79 -12.71 1.27
CA HIS A 65 -5.16 -12.78 -0.13
C HIS A 65 -6.16 -13.90 -0.44
N LEU A 66 -6.03 -15.04 0.24
CA LEU A 66 -6.83 -16.25 0.03
C LEU A 66 -7.85 -16.49 1.17
N VAL A 67 -8.03 -15.56 2.08
CA VAL A 67 -8.91 -15.65 3.25
C VAL A 67 -10.16 -14.77 3.08
N PRO A 68 -11.37 -15.32 3.34
CA PRO A 68 -11.68 -16.75 3.43
C PRO A 68 -11.46 -17.45 2.09
N ALA A 69 -11.06 -18.72 2.14
CA ALA A 69 -10.80 -19.50 0.93
C ALA A 69 -12.02 -19.54 -0.01
N SER A 70 -11.79 -19.21 -1.28
CA SER A 70 -12.84 -19.27 -2.32
C SER A 70 -12.73 -20.51 -3.21
N GLN A 71 -11.61 -21.22 -3.13
CA GLN A 71 -11.34 -22.45 -3.90
C GLN A 71 -10.65 -23.48 -3.02
N VAL A 72 -10.78 -24.77 -3.37
CA VAL A 72 -10.16 -25.88 -2.63
C VAL A 72 -8.63 -25.73 -2.59
N ASP A 73 -8.02 -25.24 -3.67
CA ASP A 73 -6.57 -25.05 -3.74
C ASP A 73 -6.07 -23.98 -2.76
N ASP A 74 -6.87 -22.96 -2.45
CA ASP A 74 -6.52 -21.93 -1.45
C ASP A 74 -6.25 -22.58 -0.08
N THR A 75 -7.00 -23.64 0.28
CA THR A 75 -6.84 -24.34 1.57
C THR A 75 -5.51 -25.09 1.68
N ARG A 76 -4.91 -25.47 0.55
CA ARG A 76 -3.58 -26.11 0.53
C ARG A 76 -2.49 -25.13 0.97
N HIS A 77 -2.59 -23.86 0.58
CA HIS A 77 -1.67 -22.81 1.00
C HIS A 77 -1.68 -22.64 2.52
N PHE A 78 -2.86 -22.67 3.14
CA PHE A 78 -2.99 -22.57 4.60
C PHE A 78 -2.35 -23.76 5.31
N ARG A 79 -2.55 -24.99 4.79
CA ARG A 79 -1.93 -26.17 5.37
C ARG A 79 -0.41 -26.12 5.28
N ILE A 80 0.14 -25.79 4.11
CA ILE A 80 1.58 -25.67 3.91
C ILE A 80 2.18 -24.58 4.79
N GLY A 81 1.51 -23.43 4.91
CA GLY A 81 1.95 -22.33 5.79
C GLY A 81 1.94 -22.73 7.27
N ASN A 82 0.92 -23.46 7.73
CA ASN A 82 0.86 -23.96 9.10
C ASN A 82 1.98 -24.95 9.38
N GLU A 83 2.24 -25.89 8.46
CA GLU A 83 3.35 -26.85 8.56
C GLU A 83 4.72 -26.12 8.61
N PHE A 84 4.89 -25.08 7.79
CA PHE A 84 6.11 -24.28 7.78
C PHE A 84 6.33 -23.54 9.11
N VAL A 85 5.28 -22.92 9.62
CA VAL A 85 5.28 -22.20 10.89
C VAL A 85 5.67 -23.14 12.05
N GLU A 86 5.03 -24.31 12.12
CA GLU A 86 5.26 -25.30 13.17
C GLU A 86 6.68 -25.85 13.09
N LYS A 87 7.12 -26.25 11.88
CA LYS A 87 8.44 -26.83 11.64
C LYS A 87 9.59 -25.89 11.98
N TYR A 88 9.45 -24.60 11.66
CA TYR A 88 10.53 -23.61 11.80
C TYR A 88 10.34 -22.61 12.94
N GLY A 89 9.29 -22.77 13.74
CA GLY A 89 9.09 -22.02 14.99
C GLY A 89 8.75 -20.54 14.79
N MET A 90 8.11 -20.15 13.66
CA MET A 90 7.65 -18.80 13.50
C MET A 90 6.57 -18.46 14.53
N LYS A 91 6.64 -17.24 15.10
CA LYS A 91 5.73 -16.82 16.18
C LYS A 91 4.68 -15.81 15.70
N ASN A 92 5.01 -15.01 14.69
CA ASN A 92 4.16 -13.93 14.22
C ASN A 92 3.30 -14.39 13.05
N ILE A 93 2.03 -14.69 13.34
CA ILE A 93 1.10 -15.23 12.34
C ILE A 93 -0.23 -14.50 12.47
N HIS A 94 -0.73 -14.02 11.35
CA HIS A 94 -2.05 -13.41 11.21
C HIS A 94 -2.91 -14.23 10.26
N ARG A 95 -4.05 -14.74 10.75
CA ARG A 95 -4.89 -15.67 9.99
C ARG A 95 -6.11 -15.03 9.33
N SER A 96 -6.52 -13.88 9.80
CA SER A 96 -7.70 -13.17 9.30
C SER A 96 -7.80 -11.76 9.90
N ASP A 97 -6.66 -11.16 10.24
CA ASP A 97 -6.64 -9.90 10.98
C ASP A 97 -6.66 -8.67 10.08
N GLY A 98 -6.33 -8.85 8.79
CA GLY A 98 -6.33 -7.78 7.82
C GLY A 98 -5.26 -7.94 6.76
N ILE A 99 -5.09 -6.91 5.95
CA ILE A 99 -4.15 -6.86 4.83
C ILE A 99 -2.71 -6.75 5.35
N CYS A 100 -1.81 -7.52 4.78
CA CYS A 100 -0.41 -7.61 5.21
C CYS A 100 0.26 -6.23 5.34
N HIS A 101 0.06 -5.33 4.38
CA HIS A 101 0.69 -4.01 4.40
C HIS A 101 0.16 -3.11 5.50
N GLN A 102 -1.09 -3.29 5.93
CA GLN A 102 -1.65 -2.62 7.10
C GLN A 102 -1.11 -3.22 8.40
N LEU A 103 -1.14 -4.54 8.51
CA LEU A 103 -0.76 -5.24 9.74
C LEU A 103 0.72 -5.06 10.11
N MET A 104 1.62 -5.01 9.12
CA MET A 104 3.05 -4.86 9.39
C MET A 104 3.39 -3.56 10.13
N THR A 105 2.66 -2.49 9.86
CA THR A 105 2.81 -1.20 10.55
C THR A 105 1.91 -1.09 11.77
N GLU A 106 0.65 -1.51 11.67
CA GLU A 106 -0.35 -1.43 12.75
C GLU A 106 0.03 -2.25 13.99
N ALA A 107 0.64 -3.42 13.78
CA ALA A 107 1.10 -4.29 14.87
C ALA A 107 2.53 -3.96 15.35
N GLY A 108 3.15 -2.90 14.82
CA GLY A 108 4.47 -2.44 15.24
C GLY A 108 5.63 -3.35 14.82
N TYR A 109 5.44 -4.18 13.79
CA TYR A 109 6.52 -5.03 13.27
C TYR A 109 7.59 -4.21 12.56
N VAL A 110 7.21 -3.13 11.89
CA VAL A 110 8.12 -2.23 11.18
C VAL A 110 8.14 -0.87 11.88
N LYS A 111 9.34 -0.36 12.10
CA LYS A 111 9.61 0.91 12.78
C LYS A 111 10.38 1.86 11.88
N PRO A 112 10.40 3.17 12.20
CA PRO A 112 11.23 4.13 11.50
C PRO A 112 12.71 3.72 11.45
N GLY A 113 13.32 3.77 10.27
CA GLY A 113 14.71 3.40 10.05
C GLY A 113 14.97 1.92 9.80
N ASP A 114 13.96 1.04 9.94
CA ASP A 114 14.09 -0.40 9.64
C ASP A 114 14.30 -0.66 8.14
N ILE A 115 14.90 -1.81 7.85
CA ILE A 115 14.95 -2.43 6.52
C ILE A 115 14.06 -3.66 6.50
N ALA A 116 12.98 -3.61 5.73
CA ALA A 116 11.97 -4.66 5.67
C ALA A 116 11.72 -5.14 4.23
N PHE A 117 11.55 -6.44 4.06
CA PHE A 117 11.18 -7.04 2.77
C PHE A 117 9.92 -7.88 2.88
N GLY A 118 9.15 -7.92 1.78
CA GLY A 118 7.96 -8.75 1.70
C GLY A 118 7.83 -9.47 0.35
N THR A 119 7.02 -10.50 0.31
CA THR A 119 6.74 -11.25 -0.93
C THR A 119 5.75 -10.53 -1.84
N ASP A 120 5.24 -9.38 -1.45
CA ASP A 120 4.34 -8.54 -2.25
C ASP A 120 5.01 -7.24 -2.72
N SER A 121 4.67 -6.79 -3.93
CA SER A 121 5.22 -5.58 -4.54
C SER A 121 4.88 -4.30 -3.76
N HIS A 122 3.71 -4.25 -3.10
CA HIS A 122 3.28 -3.09 -2.30
C HIS A 122 3.91 -3.05 -0.89
N THR A 123 4.93 -3.87 -0.63
CA THR A 123 5.77 -3.76 0.59
C THR A 123 6.39 -2.37 0.72
N THR A 124 6.50 -1.61 -0.37
CA THR A 124 6.87 -0.17 -0.35
C THR A 124 6.05 0.67 0.64
N THR A 125 4.87 0.19 1.06
CA THR A 125 3.95 0.87 1.99
C THR A 125 4.62 1.31 3.29
N TYR A 126 5.58 0.54 3.82
CA TYR A 126 6.18 0.83 5.14
C TYR A 126 7.10 2.06 5.12
N GLY A 127 7.41 2.59 3.93
CA GLY A 127 8.09 3.88 3.81
C GLY A 127 7.29 5.06 4.38
N CYS A 128 5.98 4.91 4.59
CA CYS A 128 5.11 5.87 5.27
C CYS A 128 5.56 6.20 6.69
N VAL A 129 6.28 5.29 7.35
CA VAL A 129 6.87 5.47 8.68
C VAL A 129 8.39 5.70 8.62
N GLY A 130 8.96 5.90 7.43
CA GLY A 130 10.40 6.11 7.25
C GLY A 130 11.23 4.83 7.30
N ALA A 131 10.67 3.68 6.93
CA ALA A 131 11.39 2.43 6.78
C ALA A 131 11.75 2.16 5.32
N PHE A 132 12.97 1.70 5.04
CA PHE A 132 13.28 1.15 3.72
C PHE A 132 12.58 -0.18 3.54
N SER A 133 11.60 -0.22 2.69
CA SER A 133 10.81 -1.42 2.45
C SER A 133 10.56 -1.68 0.97
N SER A 134 10.64 -2.94 0.57
CA SER A 134 10.50 -3.32 -0.84
C SER A 134 10.00 -4.76 -1.00
N GLY A 135 9.28 -4.99 -2.10
CA GLY A 135 8.95 -6.35 -2.54
C GLY A 135 10.17 -7.07 -3.08
N ILE A 136 10.25 -8.38 -2.77
CA ILE A 136 11.27 -9.31 -3.30
C ILE A 136 10.61 -10.61 -3.74
N GLY A 137 11.26 -11.36 -4.63
CA GLY A 137 10.79 -12.66 -5.07
C GLY A 137 10.85 -13.72 -3.97
N TYR A 138 10.12 -14.80 -4.16
CA TYR A 138 10.09 -15.89 -3.18
C TYR A 138 11.45 -16.62 -3.02
N THR A 139 12.29 -16.59 -4.05
CA THR A 139 13.66 -17.12 -3.98
C THR A 139 14.55 -16.29 -3.08
N GLU A 140 14.52 -14.96 -3.26
CA GLU A 140 15.23 -14.02 -2.39
C GLU A 140 14.70 -14.10 -0.95
N MET A 141 13.37 -14.21 -0.79
CA MET A 141 12.75 -14.35 0.53
C MET A 141 13.24 -15.61 1.24
N ALA A 142 13.36 -16.75 0.54
CA ALA A 142 13.92 -17.98 1.10
C ALA A 142 15.36 -17.78 1.57
N SER A 143 16.20 -17.09 0.79
CA SER A 143 17.57 -16.75 1.17
C SER A 143 17.61 -15.83 2.39
N VAL A 144 16.76 -14.80 2.44
CA VAL A 144 16.68 -13.88 3.58
C VAL A 144 16.24 -14.63 4.84
N LEU A 145 15.26 -15.53 4.76
CA LEU A 145 14.85 -16.36 5.90
C LEU A 145 15.99 -17.22 6.45
N GLY A 146 16.88 -17.70 5.58
CA GLY A 146 18.03 -18.50 6.01
C GLY A 146 19.19 -17.69 6.57
N THR A 147 19.39 -16.46 6.08
CA THR A 147 20.61 -15.68 6.34
C THR A 147 20.41 -14.39 7.14
N GLY A 148 19.20 -13.81 7.15
CA GLY A 148 18.91 -12.48 7.69
C GLY A 148 19.52 -11.34 6.88
N LYS A 149 19.94 -11.59 5.63
CA LYS A 149 20.67 -10.61 4.80
C LYS A 149 20.11 -10.55 3.40
N MET A 150 20.20 -9.36 2.80
CA MET A 150 19.83 -9.12 1.42
C MET A 150 20.85 -8.20 0.75
N TRP A 151 21.26 -8.50 -0.47
CA TRP A 151 22.02 -7.55 -1.26
C TRP A 151 21.08 -6.53 -1.91
N VAL A 152 21.49 -5.29 -1.94
CA VAL A 152 20.74 -4.21 -2.58
C VAL A 152 21.70 -3.30 -3.34
N LYS A 153 21.28 -2.79 -4.48
CA LYS A 153 21.91 -1.64 -5.10
C LYS A 153 21.28 -0.40 -4.48
N VAL A 154 22.08 0.51 -3.94
CA VAL A 154 21.59 1.78 -3.39
C VAL A 154 20.88 2.56 -4.51
N PRO A 155 19.56 2.84 -4.38
CA PRO A 155 18.85 3.56 -5.43
C PRO A 155 19.19 5.04 -5.45
N GLN A 156 19.09 5.67 -6.61
CA GLN A 156 18.98 7.12 -6.71
C GLN A 156 17.62 7.56 -6.13
N THR A 157 17.54 8.81 -5.71
CA THR A 157 16.29 9.36 -5.12
C THR A 157 15.71 10.45 -6.01
N ILE A 158 14.39 10.38 -6.21
CA ILE A 158 13.56 11.48 -6.72
C ILE A 158 12.95 12.17 -5.52
N LYS A 159 13.16 13.48 -5.38
CA LYS A 159 12.50 14.30 -4.37
C LYS A 159 11.17 14.82 -4.89
N VAL A 160 10.11 14.60 -4.14
CA VAL A 160 8.76 15.07 -4.45
C VAL A 160 8.31 16.03 -3.36
N THR A 161 8.16 17.30 -3.70
CA THR A 161 7.75 18.35 -2.76
C THR A 161 6.31 18.76 -3.08
N VAL A 162 5.44 18.70 -2.07
CA VAL A 162 4.06 19.19 -2.18
C VAL A 162 3.83 20.28 -1.13
N ASN A 163 3.60 21.50 -1.57
CA ASN A 163 3.38 22.63 -0.70
C ASN A 163 1.98 23.22 -0.85
N GLY A 164 1.49 23.86 0.21
CA GLY A 164 0.21 24.54 0.22
C GLY A 164 -0.89 23.69 0.85
N LYS A 165 -2.14 24.12 0.68
CA LYS A 165 -3.32 23.49 1.27
C LYS A 165 -4.12 22.76 0.19
N LEU A 166 -4.39 21.47 0.42
CA LEU A 166 -5.22 20.68 -0.50
C LEU A 166 -6.65 21.24 -0.61
N PRO A 167 -7.22 21.30 -1.83
CA PRO A 167 -8.65 21.50 -2.02
C PRO A 167 -9.47 20.44 -1.27
N ALA A 168 -10.67 20.81 -0.82
CA ALA A 168 -11.52 19.96 0.02
C ALA A 168 -11.90 18.62 -0.61
N ASN A 169 -11.92 18.52 -1.95
CA ASN A 169 -12.25 17.33 -2.73
C ASN A 169 -11.03 16.51 -3.18
N VAL A 170 -9.79 16.96 -2.89
CA VAL A 170 -8.54 16.28 -3.24
C VAL A 170 -8.03 15.46 -2.05
N ARG A 171 -7.51 14.28 -2.30
CA ARG A 171 -6.96 13.33 -1.30
C ARG A 171 -5.55 12.91 -1.69
N SER A 172 -4.84 12.25 -0.77
CA SER A 172 -3.50 11.68 -1.02
C SER A 172 -3.48 10.73 -2.23
N LYS A 173 -4.60 10.04 -2.50
CA LYS A 173 -4.77 9.21 -3.69
C LYS A 173 -4.66 10.02 -4.98
N ASP A 174 -5.25 11.20 -5.03
CA ASP A 174 -5.19 12.07 -6.21
C ASP A 174 -3.75 12.57 -6.44
N ILE A 175 -3.02 12.88 -5.37
CA ILE A 175 -1.61 13.30 -5.46
C ILE A 175 -0.74 12.20 -6.06
N ILE A 176 -0.84 10.97 -5.52
CA ILE A 176 0.02 9.88 -6.00
C ILE A 176 -0.37 9.44 -7.42
N LEU A 177 -1.65 9.44 -7.78
CA LEU A 177 -2.10 9.19 -9.14
C LEU A 177 -1.57 10.26 -10.09
N ARG A 178 -1.63 11.54 -9.71
CA ARG A 178 -1.06 12.63 -10.50
C ARG A 178 0.44 12.43 -10.71
N LEU A 179 1.19 12.11 -9.66
CA LEU A 179 2.63 11.84 -9.73
C LEU A 179 2.94 10.67 -10.67
N ILE A 180 2.17 9.57 -10.59
CA ILE A 180 2.33 8.41 -11.46
C ILE A 180 2.06 8.80 -12.92
N GLY A 181 1.03 9.62 -13.18
CA GLY A 181 0.75 10.13 -14.53
C GLY A 181 1.88 11.00 -15.09
N ASP A 182 2.51 11.83 -14.26
CA ASP A 182 3.60 12.71 -14.67
C ASP A 182 4.94 11.96 -14.84
N LEU A 183 5.17 10.89 -14.09
CA LEU A 183 6.37 10.05 -14.19
C LEU A 183 6.25 8.99 -15.29
N GLY A 184 5.06 8.43 -15.50
CA GLY A 184 4.83 7.19 -16.21
C GLY A 184 5.02 5.96 -15.32
N ALA A 185 4.57 4.81 -15.78
CA ALA A 185 4.61 3.54 -15.03
C ALA A 185 6.04 3.01 -14.76
N ASP A 186 7.04 3.50 -15.47
CA ASP A 186 8.45 3.13 -15.37
C ASP A 186 9.39 4.29 -15.00
N GLY A 187 8.85 5.50 -14.81
CA GLY A 187 9.61 6.74 -14.64
C GLY A 187 10.43 6.84 -13.36
N ALA A 188 10.17 5.98 -12.39
CA ALA A 188 10.94 5.84 -11.15
C ALA A 188 11.58 4.45 -11.00
N THR A 189 11.78 3.72 -12.11
CA THR A 189 12.30 2.35 -12.07
C THR A 189 13.58 2.26 -11.27
N TYR A 190 13.54 1.43 -10.21
CA TYR A 190 14.62 1.21 -9.25
C TYR A 190 15.11 2.48 -8.52
N GLN A 191 14.30 3.53 -8.43
CA GLN A 191 14.61 4.74 -7.67
C GLN A 191 13.81 4.78 -6.36
N ALA A 192 14.28 5.54 -5.39
CA ALA A 192 13.53 5.89 -4.20
C ALA A 192 12.72 7.17 -4.47
N LEU A 193 11.52 7.28 -3.91
CA LEU A 193 10.81 8.55 -3.79
C LEU A 193 11.00 9.08 -2.38
N GLU A 194 11.30 10.37 -2.23
CA GLU A 194 11.36 11.08 -0.95
C GLU A 194 10.32 12.20 -0.96
N PHE A 195 9.29 12.08 -0.12
CA PHE A 195 8.19 13.04 -0.04
C PHE A 195 8.45 14.09 1.02
N THR A 196 8.30 15.36 0.64
CA THR A 196 8.54 16.54 1.50
C THR A 196 7.54 17.66 1.23
N GLY A 197 7.55 18.68 2.06
CA GLY A 197 6.76 19.90 1.89
C GLY A 197 5.59 20.02 2.85
N SER A 198 5.04 21.24 2.96
CA SER A 198 4.06 21.57 3.98
C SER A 198 2.77 20.73 3.91
N THR A 199 2.33 20.37 2.71
CA THR A 199 1.18 19.45 2.55
C THR A 199 1.50 18.06 3.07
N ILE A 200 2.73 17.56 2.85
CA ILE A 200 3.19 16.24 3.31
C ILE A 200 3.28 16.20 4.85
N ASP A 201 3.78 17.28 5.46
CA ASP A 201 3.91 17.41 6.91
C ASP A 201 2.54 17.38 7.61
N GLU A 202 1.49 17.90 6.96
CA GLU A 202 0.12 17.88 7.46
C GLU A 202 -0.58 16.51 7.34
N MET A 203 -0.07 15.60 6.49
CA MET A 203 -0.70 14.31 6.24
C MET A 203 -0.71 13.39 7.46
N SER A 204 -1.81 12.64 7.61
CA SER A 204 -1.88 11.48 8.49
C SER A 204 -0.94 10.36 8.01
N VAL A 205 -0.58 9.44 8.89
CA VAL A 205 0.16 8.22 8.49
C VAL A 205 -0.65 7.40 7.48
N ALA A 206 -1.97 7.35 7.59
CA ALA A 206 -2.83 6.65 6.66
C ALA A 206 -2.76 7.25 5.24
N SER A 207 -2.74 8.57 5.11
CA SER A 207 -2.55 9.26 3.83
C SER A 207 -1.15 9.03 3.25
N ARG A 208 -0.09 9.02 4.08
CA ARG A 208 1.29 8.65 3.68
C ARG A 208 1.37 7.20 3.21
N MET A 209 0.64 6.28 3.86
CA MET A 209 0.56 4.88 3.43
C MET A 209 0.03 4.74 2.01
N THR A 210 -1.01 5.50 1.65
CA THR A 210 -1.56 5.50 0.28
C THR A 210 -0.49 5.87 -0.74
N MET A 211 0.30 6.89 -0.45
CA MET A 211 1.35 7.37 -1.37
C MET A 211 2.53 6.39 -1.44
N SER A 212 3.03 5.90 -0.30
CA SER A 212 4.10 4.90 -0.29
C SER A 212 3.68 3.60 -0.97
N ASN A 213 2.44 3.15 -0.75
CA ASN A 213 1.89 1.94 -1.36
C ASN A 213 1.94 2.01 -2.88
N MET A 214 1.48 3.11 -3.47
CA MET A 214 1.35 3.23 -4.91
C MET A 214 2.63 3.67 -5.63
N ALA A 215 3.69 3.96 -4.94
CA ALA A 215 4.96 4.34 -5.55
C ALA A 215 5.52 3.25 -6.48
N ILE A 216 5.26 1.98 -6.18
CA ILE A 216 5.65 0.85 -7.05
C ILE A 216 5.00 0.93 -8.43
N GLU A 217 3.86 1.59 -8.57
CA GLU A 217 3.16 1.73 -9.86
C GLU A 217 3.85 2.73 -10.81
N ALA A 218 4.83 3.51 -10.31
CA ALA A 218 5.80 4.25 -11.12
C ALA A 218 7.16 3.53 -11.25
N GLY A 219 7.25 2.26 -10.80
CA GLY A 219 8.49 1.48 -10.80
C GLY A 219 9.43 1.74 -9.62
N ALA A 220 9.02 2.56 -8.63
CA ALA A 220 9.89 2.90 -7.50
C ALA A 220 10.22 1.70 -6.62
N LYS A 221 11.47 1.65 -6.14
CA LYS A 221 11.97 0.62 -5.22
C LYS A 221 11.43 0.80 -3.80
N CYS A 222 11.24 2.04 -3.38
CA CYS A 222 10.63 2.44 -2.11
C CYS A 222 10.15 3.89 -2.18
N ALA A 223 9.33 4.31 -1.20
CA ALA A 223 8.88 5.68 -1.07
C ALA A 223 8.83 6.07 0.39
N LEU A 224 9.53 7.13 0.76
CA LEU A 224 9.93 7.44 2.12
C LEU A 224 9.37 8.79 2.56
N PHE A 225 8.95 8.82 3.81
CA PHE A 225 8.56 10.03 4.55
C PHE A 225 9.48 10.20 5.75
N THR A 226 9.80 11.46 6.06
CA THR A 226 10.52 11.78 7.30
C THR A 226 9.65 11.42 8.50
N PRO A 227 10.18 10.65 9.48
CA PRO A 227 9.45 10.39 10.72
C PRO A 227 9.21 11.68 11.51
N ASP A 228 8.02 11.84 12.04
CA ASP A 228 7.56 12.98 12.85
C ASP A 228 6.76 12.50 14.06
N GLU A 229 6.13 13.42 14.77
CA GLU A 229 5.30 13.15 15.94
C GLU A 229 4.15 12.17 15.61
N LYS A 230 3.51 12.31 14.44
CA LYS A 230 2.44 11.42 13.98
C LYS A 230 2.95 10.00 13.75
N THR A 231 4.15 9.88 13.18
CA THR A 231 4.84 8.60 12.99
C THR A 231 5.20 7.95 14.31
N ALA A 232 5.74 8.73 15.25
CA ALA A 232 6.13 8.25 16.58
C ALA A 232 4.93 7.75 17.37
N GLU A 233 3.82 8.49 17.36
CA GLU A 233 2.56 8.09 17.97
C GLU A 233 2.01 6.80 17.34
N TYR A 234 1.95 6.74 16.00
CA TYR A 234 1.44 5.59 15.27
C TYR A 234 2.25 4.31 15.53
N CYS A 235 3.57 4.42 15.54
CA CYS A 235 4.49 3.30 15.78
C CYS A 235 4.71 2.99 17.26
N ASN A 236 4.17 3.82 18.17
CA ASN A 236 4.41 3.76 19.60
C ASN A 236 5.93 3.70 19.93
N VAL A 237 6.69 4.65 19.37
CA VAL A 237 8.13 4.81 19.57
C VAL A 237 8.44 6.23 20.05
N GLU A 238 9.58 6.39 20.73
CA GLU A 238 10.10 7.73 21.05
C GLU A 238 10.65 8.41 19.79
N LEU A 239 10.27 9.67 19.57
CA LEU A 239 10.80 10.47 18.48
C LEU A 239 12.17 11.06 18.89
N THR A 240 13.20 10.28 18.72
CA THR A 240 14.59 10.69 19.01
C THR A 240 15.11 11.70 18.00
N ASP A 241 16.16 12.43 18.33
CA ASP A 241 16.81 13.38 17.41
C ASP A 241 17.36 12.66 16.17
N GLU A 242 17.76 11.40 16.30
CA GLU A 242 18.17 10.57 15.18
C GLU A 242 17.01 10.36 14.19
N LEU A 243 15.81 10.03 14.68
CA LEU A 243 14.63 9.86 13.82
C LEU A 243 14.16 11.18 13.19
N LYS A 244 14.21 12.31 13.92
CA LYS A 244 13.93 13.64 13.36
C LYS A 244 14.89 14.02 12.23
N ASN A 245 16.13 13.55 12.30
CA ASN A 245 17.17 13.78 11.29
C ASN A 245 17.18 12.73 10.17
N LEU A 246 16.25 11.76 10.21
CA LEU A 246 16.07 10.78 9.13
C LEU A 246 15.29 11.44 7.97
N LYS A 247 15.93 12.41 7.34
CA LYS A 247 15.48 13.18 6.17
C LYS A 247 16.68 13.48 5.27
N GLY A 248 16.43 13.84 4.03
CA GLY A 248 17.50 14.29 3.15
C GLY A 248 18.20 15.53 3.69
N ASP A 249 19.51 15.57 3.59
CA ASP A 249 20.32 16.73 3.95
C ASP A 249 20.05 17.89 2.97
N ALA A 250 20.33 19.13 3.42
CA ALA A 250 20.10 20.30 2.59
C ALA A 250 20.91 20.32 1.29
N ASP A 251 22.08 19.66 1.30
CA ASP A 251 22.97 19.51 0.16
C ASP A 251 22.96 18.07 -0.44
N ALA A 252 21.92 17.28 -0.13
CA ALA A 252 21.71 15.97 -0.74
C ALA A 252 21.49 16.10 -2.25
N VAL A 253 22.01 15.12 -2.99
CA VAL A 253 21.89 15.10 -4.46
C VAL A 253 20.77 14.18 -4.88
N TYR A 254 19.78 14.74 -5.57
CA TYR A 254 18.64 14.02 -6.10
C TYR A 254 18.78 13.79 -7.61
N ALA A 255 18.32 12.65 -8.10
CA ALA A 255 18.28 12.35 -9.54
C ALA A 255 17.29 13.27 -10.26
N ARG A 256 16.22 13.66 -9.59
CA ARG A 256 15.17 14.56 -10.07
C ARG A 256 14.45 15.20 -8.88
N GLU A 257 14.03 16.44 -9.06
CA GLU A 257 13.15 17.14 -8.12
C GLU A 257 11.83 17.49 -8.82
N ILE A 258 10.70 17.21 -8.17
CA ILE A 258 9.36 17.48 -8.65
C ILE A 258 8.65 18.29 -7.57
N THR A 259 8.00 19.39 -7.95
CA THR A 259 7.27 20.24 -7.01
C THR A 259 5.83 20.42 -7.49
N TYR A 260 4.90 20.21 -6.57
CA TYR A 260 3.48 20.53 -6.74
C TYR A 260 3.05 21.63 -5.79
N ASN A 261 2.21 22.52 -6.29
CA ASN A 261 1.40 23.39 -5.46
C ASN A 261 0.06 22.69 -5.20
N ALA A 262 -0.27 22.45 -3.95
CA ALA A 262 -1.43 21.67 -3.56
C ALA A 262 -2.77 22.25 -4.05
N GLU A 263 -2.85 23.60 -4.10
CA GLU A 263 -4.03 24.31 -4.58
C GLU A 263 -4.36 24.07 -6.06
N ASP A 264 -3.36 23.67 -6.86
CA ASP A 264 -3.52 23.41 -8.29
C ASP A 264 -3.94 21.97 -8.60
N LEU A 265 -3.97 21.11 -7.57
CA LEU A 265 -4.37 19.71 -7.72
C LEU A 265 -5.89 19.58 -7.81
N VAL A 266 -6.33 18.68 -8.66
CA VAL A 266 -7.73 18.35 -8.87
C VAL A 266 -7.96 16.85 -8.69
N PRO A 267 -9.19 16.41 -8.38
CA PRO A 267 -9.52 14.98 -8.36
C PRO A 267 -9.26 14.34 -9.73
N VAL A 268 -8.57 13.18 -9.69
CA VAL A 268 -8.17 12.47 -10.90
C VAL A 268 -8.58 11.00 -10.85
N LEU A 269 -8.61 10.38 -12.04
CA LEU A 269 -8.83 8.95 -12.22
C LEU A 269 -7.67 8.35 -13.01
N ALA A 270 -7.21 7.18 -12.61
CA ALA A 270 -6.44 6.33 -13.52
C ALA A 270 -7.41 5.55 -14.40
N CYS A 271 -7.35 5.78 -15.70
CA CYS A 271 -8.23 5.14 -16.69
C CYS A 271 -7.77 3.72 -17.02
N PRO A 272 -8.66 2.84 -17.46
CA PRO A 272 -8.29 1.49 -17.91
C PRO A 272 -7.24 1.54 -19.05
N SER A 273 -6.26 0.66 -19.09
CA SER A 273 -5.88 -0.46 -18.20
C SER A 273 -4.46 -0.25 -17.70
N GLN A 274 -4.07 1.00 -17.45
CA GLN A 274 -2.75 1.44 -17.01
C GLN A 274 -2.91 2.47 -15.88
N VAL A 275 -2.06 2.38 -14.85
CA VAL A 275 -2.18 3.25 -13.66
C VAL A 275 -1.73 4.69 -13.97
N ASP A 276 -0.86 4.88 -14.95
CA ASP A 276 -0.36 6.18 -15.41
C ASP A 276 -1.26 6.89 -16.46
N ASN A 277 -2.34 6.24 -16.91
CA ASN A 277 -3.31 6.85 -17.78
C ASN A 277 -4.29 7.76 -17.01
N ILE A 278 -3.77 8.91 -16.57
CA ILE A 278 -4.47 9.82 -15.64
C ILE A 278 -5.29 10.86 -16.40
N LYS A 279 -6.52 11.09 -15.90
CA LYS A 279 -7.40 12.17 -16.36
C LYS A 279 -8.12 12.83 -15.19
N PRO A 280 -8.41 14.14 -15.28
CA PRO A 280 -9.34 14.79 -14.37
C PRO A 280 -10.70 14.09 -14.35
N VAL A 281 -11.33 13.99 -13.18
CA VAL A 281 -12.66 13.37 -13.03
C VAL A 281 -13.69 14.03 -13.95
N THR A 282 -13.60 15.35 -14.14
CA THR A 282 -14.51 16.14 -14.97
C THR A 282 -14.54 15.72 -16.44
N GLU A 283 -13.43 15.21 -16.97
CA GLU A 283 -13.38 14.71 -18.37
C GLU A 283 -14.13 13.39 -18.57
N LEU A 284 -14.35 12.65 -17.49
CA LEU A 284 -15.00 11.33 -17.53
C LEU A 284 -16.39 11.34 -16.92
N ALA A 285 -16.84 12.53 -16.47
CA ALA A 285 -18.15 12.71 -15.85
C ALA A 285 -19.29 12.18 -16.74
N GLY A 286 -20.20 11.43 -16.11
CA GLY A 286 -21.32 10.81 -16.80
C GLY A 286 -21.09 9.38 -17.31
N THR A 287 -19.85 8.84 -17.25
CA THR A 287 -19.59 7.44 -17.55
C THR A 287 -20.34 6.54 -16.57
N ALA A 288 -21.20 5.64 -17.04
CA ALA A 288 -21.99 4.73 -16.20
C ALA A 288 -21.06 3.78 -15.40
N VAL A 289 -21.48 3.44 -14.19
CA VAL A 289 -20.74 2.60 -13.26
C VAL A 289 -21.63 1.47 -12.77
N ASP A 290 -21.15 0.24 -12.86
CA ASP A 290 -21.84 -0.98 -12.41
C ASP A 290 -21.44 -1.37 -10.98
N GLN A 291 -20.20 -1.06 -10.57
CA GLN A 291 -19.69 -1.38 -9.26
C GLN A 291 -18.74 -0.30 -8.74
N VAL A 292 -18.77 -0.10 -7.43
CA VAL A 292 -17.78 0.72 -6.73
C VAL A 292 -17.10 -0.14 -5.67
N PHE A 293 -15.78 -0.03 -5.57
CA PHE A 293 -14.98 -0.70 -4.55
C PHE A 293 -14.22 0.33 -3.71
N ILE A 294 -14.46 0.34 -2.39
CA ILE A 294 -13.72 1.17 -1.42
C ILE A 294 -13.02 0.22 -0.45
N GLY A 295 -11.68 0.28 -0.42
CA GLY A 295 -10.91 -0.64 0.39
C GLY A 295 -9.48 -0.80 -0.10
N SER A 296 -8.92 -1.97 0.15
CA SER A 296 -7.54 -2.36 -0.16
C SER A 296 -6.49 -1.76 0.78
N CYS A 297 -5.23 -2.16 0.60
CA CYS A 297 -4.10 -1.59 1.33
C CYS A 297 -3.83 -0.11 0.99
N THR A 298 -4.43 0.43 -0.05
CA THR A 298 -4.35 1.86 -0.38
C THR A 298 -5.34 2.70 0.40
N ASN A 299 -6.64 2.35 0.39
CA ASN A 299 -7.72 3.20 0.91
C ASN A 299 -8.82 2.39 1.62
N GLY A 300 -8.43 1.51 2.54
CA GLY A 300 -9.34 0.79 3.44
C GLY A 300 -9.17 1.17 4.92
N ARG A 301 -8.50 2.28 5.23
CA ARG A 301 -8.26 2.76 6.59
C ARG A 301 -9.45 3.54 7.11
N LEU A 302 -9.47 3.78 8.42
CA LEU A 302 -10.61 4.43 9.07
C LEU A 302 -10.96 5.78 8.43
N GLU A 303 -9.98 6.64 8.15
CA GLU A 303 -10.21 7.94 7.50
C GLU A 303 -10.79 7.82 6.08
N ASP A 304 -10.43 6.77 5.34
CA ASP A 304 -10.98 6.50 4.00
C ASP A 304 -12.46 6.11 4.09
N LEU A 305 -12.78 5.24 5.05
CA LEU A 305 -14.15 4.79 5.30
C LEU A 305 -15.03 5.92 5.82
N GLN A 306 -14.51 6.75 6.73
CA GLN A 306 -15.18 7.94 7.25
C GLN A 306 -15.42 8.97 6.14
N CYS A 307 -14.46 9.19 5.24
CA CYS A 307 -14.63 10.05 4.07
C CYS A 307 -15.79 9.57 3.19
N ALA A 308 -15.83 8.28 2.88
CA ALA A 308 -16.93 7.69 2.11
C ALA A 308 -18.26 7.77 2.84
N ALA A 309 -18.29 7.45 4.14
CA ALA A 309 -19.50 7.50 4.96
C ALA A 309 -20.07 8.93 5.05
N ALA A 310 -19.22 9.95 5.19
CA ALA A 310 -19.66 11.34 5.22
C ALA A 310 -20.39 11.76 3.93
N ILE A 311 -19.94 11.27 2.77
CA ILE A 311 -20.55 11.54 1.47
C ILE A 311 -21.88 10.75 1.30
N LEU A 312 -21.90 9.50 1.80
CA LEU A 312 -23.04 8.57 1.68
C LEU A 312 -24.14 8.82 2.72
N LYS A 313 -23.85 9.56 3.80
CA LYS A 313 -24.79 9.79 4.92
C LYS A 313 -26.14 10.34 4.45
N GLY A 314 -27.21 9.61 4.78
CA GLY A 314 -28.57 9.95 4.40
C GLY A 314 -28.89 9.76 2.92
N LYS A 315 -27.99 9.17 2.15
CA LYS A 315 -28.18 8.88 0.73
C LYS A 315 -28.17 7.37 0.49
N LYS A 316 -28.55 6.96 -0.73
CA LYS A 316 -28.53 5.57 -1.15
C LYS A 316 -27.63 5.41 -2.38
N VAL A 317 -26.98 4.26 -2.45
CA VAL A 317 -26.28 3.80 -3.66
C VAL A 317 -27.30 3.69 -4.81
N ALA A 318 -26.89 4.06 -6.01
CA ALA A 318 -27.76 3.97 -7.19
C ALA A 318 -28.26 2.52 -7.40
N PRO A 319 -29.52 2.32 -7.86
CA PRO A 319 -30.20 0.99 -7.83
C PRO A 319 -29.44 -0.14 -8.53
N PHE A 320 -28.65 0.17 -9.53
CA PHE A 320 -27.90 -0.84 -10.32
C PHE A 320 -26.42 -0.89 -10.01
N VAL A 321 -25.97 -0.15 -8.97
CA VAL A 321 -24.57 -0.14 -8.56
C VAL A 321 -24.36 -1.03 -7.34
N LYS A 322 -23.36 -1.89 -7.39
CA LYS A 322 -22.87 -2.64 -6.24
C LYS A 322 -21.77 -1.81 -5.55
N LEU A 323 -21.99 -1.37 -4.31
CA LEU A 323 -20.93 -0.76 -3.51
C LEU A 323 -20.33 -1.80 -2.57
N ILE A 324 -19.08 -2.12 -2.75
CA ILE A 324 -18.32 -3.06 -1.91
C ILE A 324 -17.31 -2.27 -1.08
N VAL A 325 -17.30 -2.53 0.23
CA VAL A 325 -16.40 -1.87 1.18
C VAL A 325 -15.60 -2.92 1.93
N THR A 326 -14.27 -2.81 1.91
CA THR A 326 -13.36 -3.74 2.60
C THR A 326 -12.43 -2.97 3.52
N PRO A 327 -12.65 -2.97 4.85
CA PRO A 327 -11.72 -2.40 5.82
C PRO A 327 -10.35 -3.06 5.76
N ALA A 328 -9.27 -2.31 5.99
CA ALA A 328 -7.91 -2.84 5.83
C ALA A 328 -7.48 -3.78 6.96
N SER A 329 -8.08 -3.66 8.16
CA SER A 329 -7.80 -4.57 9.28
C SER A 329 -9.01 -4.77 10.19
N ARG A 330 -8.94 -5.81 11.02
CA ARG A 330 -9.94 -6.08 12.05
C ARG A 330 -10.02 -4.94 13.09
N LYS A 331 -8.90 -4.29 13.38
CA LYS A 331 -8.86 -3.11 14.25
C LYS A 331 -9.69 -1.98 13.64
N ILE A 332 -9.40 -1.62 12.39
CA ILE A 332 -10.14 -0.60 11.63
C ILE A 332 -11.62 -0.96 11.52
N TYR A 333 -11.94 -2.23 11.25
CA TYR A 333 -13.31 -2.70 11.20
C TYR A 333 -14.06 -2.42 12.52
N LYS A 334 -13.42 -2.72 13.67
CA LYS A 334 -14.00 -2.48 15.01
C LYS A 334 -14.15 -0.99 15.30
N GLU A 335 -13.17 -0.18 14.94
CA GLU A 335 -13.20 1.27 15.13
C GLU A 335 -14.34 1.89 14.29
N ALA A 336 -14.45 1.50 13.01
CA ALA A 336 -15.51 1.97 12.11
C ALA A 336 -16.91 1.45 12.50
N LEU A 337 -17.00 0.32 13.21
CA LEU A 337 -18.25 -0.15 13.80
C LEU A 337 -18.63 0.70 15.02
N ALA A 338 -17.64 1.01 15.86
CA ALA A 338 -17.87 1.73 17.11
C ALA A 338 -18.26 3.21 16.92
N ASP A 339 -17.75 3.85 15.85
CA ASP A 339 -18.02 5.26 15.55
C ASP A 339 -19.23 5.48 14.61
N GLY A 340 -19.93 4.40 14.19
CA GLY A 340 -21.09 4.46 13.30
C GLY A 340 -20.75 4.59 11.80
N THR A 341 -19.49 4.56 11.43
CA THR A 341 -19.06 4.62 10.03
C THR A 341 -19.60 3.45 9.22
N LEU A 342 -19.49 2.21 9.73
CA LEU A 342 -20.02 1.03 9.05
C LEU A 342 -21.54 1.01 8.99
N GLU A 343 -22.23 1.47 10.05
CA GLU A 343 -23.69 1.62 10.05
C GLU A 343 -24.13 2.52 8.89
N THR A 344 -23.52 3.71 8.77
CA THR A 344 -23.80 4.66 7.67
C THR A 344 -23.58 4.04 6.29
N LEU A 345 -22.49 3.30 6.09
CA LEU A 345 -22.19 2.64 4.83
C LEU A 345 -23.21 1.55 4.48
N VAL A 346 -23.58 0.72 5.46
CA VAL A 346 -24.60 -0.35 5.29
C VAL A 346 -25.97 0.25 5.03
N GLU A 347 -26.37 1.29 5.75
CA GLU A 347 -27.62 2.02 5.49
C GLU A 347 -27.69 2.60 4.09
N ALA A 348 -26.55 3.09 3.56
CA ALA A 348 -26.48 3.56 2.17
C ALA A 348 -26.63 2.43 1.13
N GLY A 349 -26.47 1.16 1.52
CA GLY A 349 -26.59 -0.01 0.65
C GLY A 349 -25.25 -0.67 0.32
N ALA A 350 -24.18 -0.38 1.08
CA ALA A 350 -22.87 -1.01 0.89
C ALA A 350 -22.87 -2.48 1.39
N ILE A 351 -22.13 -3.32 0.67
CA ILE A 351 -21.76 -4.67 1.10
C ILE A 351 -20.40 -4.54 1.81
N VAL A 352 -20.40 -4.64 3.13
CA VAL A 352 -19.16 -4.63 3.92
C VAL A 352 -18.59 -6.04 4.00
N THR A 353 -17.34 -6.22 3.56
CA THR A 353 -16.69 -7.53 3.54
C THR A 353 -15.71 -7.68 4.70
N HIS A 354 -15.24 -8.92 4.86
CA HIS A 354 -14.15 -9.24 5.76
C HIS A 354 -12.84 -8.51 5.37
N PRO A 355 -12.05 -8.01 6.34
CA PRO A 355 -10.74 -7.41 6.08
C PRO A 355 -9.78 -8.38 5.38
N GLY A 356 -9.23 -7.97 4.24
CA GLY A 356 -8.33 -8.77 3.43
C GLY A 356 -8.07 -8.16 2.06
N CYS A 357 -7.18 -8.74 1.26
CA CYS A 357 -6.89 -8.25 -0.09
C CYS A 357 -8.06 -8.49 -1.06
N GLY A 358 -8.73 -9.64 -0.96
CA GLY A 358 -10.03 -9.96 -1.56
C GLY A 358 -10.21 -9.54 -3.01
N LEU A 359 -11.17 -8.64 -3.24
CA LEU A 359 -11.52 -8.15 -4.57
C LEU A 359 -10.37 -7.39 -5.26
N CYS A 360 -9.51 -6.70 -4.51
CA CYS A 360 -8.38 -5.97 -5.07
C CYS A 360 -7.45 -6.88 -5.91
N CYS A 361 -7.28 -8.13 -5.50
CA CYS A 361 -6.49 -9.13 -6.25
C CYS A 361 -7.35 -10.06 -7.11
N GLY A 362 -8.65 -9.80 -7.23
CA GLY A 362 -9.57 -10.59 -8.07
C GLY A 362 -9.85 -12.01 -7.53
N ARG A 363 -9.76 -12.21 -6.21
CA ARG A 363 -9.92 -13.54 -5.59
C ARG A 363 -11.28 -13.76 -4.95
N THR A 364 -11.81 -12.76 -4.25
CA THR A 364 -13.07 -12.92 -3.50
C THR A 364 -13.96 -11.68 -3.60
N GLY A 365 -15.28 -11.87 -3.45
CA GLY A 365 -16.22 -10.82 -3.06
C GLY A 365 -16.46 -9.71 -4.08
N GLY A 366 -17.04 -10.01 -5.25
CA GLY A 366 -17.50 -8.98 -6.18
C GLY A 366 -16.74 -8.94 -7.51
N ILE A 367 -16.29 -10.10 -7.98
CA ILE A 367 -15.66 -10.26 -9.31
C ILE A 367 -16.63 -9.81 -10.41
N LEU A 368 -16.11 -9.08 -11.39
CA LEU A 368 -16.87 -8.48 -12.47
C LEU A 368 -16.78 -9.31 -13.76
N THR A 369 -17.78 -9.14 -14.63
CA THR A 369 -17.88 -9.79 -15.94
C THR A 369 -17.65 -8.82 -17.09
N ASP A 370 -17.68 -9.36 -18.32
CA ASP A 370 -17.45 -8.60 -19.56
C ASP A 370 -18.30 -7.34 -19.67
N GLY A 371 -17.66 -6.22 -19.92
CA GLY A 371 -18.30 -4.93 -20.17
C GLY A 371 -18.63 -4.12 -18.92
N GLU A 372 -18.56 -4.70 -17.72
CA GLU A 372 -18.82 -3.95 -16.49
C GLU A 372 -17.72 -2.88 -16.23
N VAL A 373 -18.15 -1.77 -15.66
CA VAL A 373 -17.33 -0.62 -15.26
C VAL A 373 -17.26 -0.53 -13.75
N VAL A 374 -16.05 -0.47 -13.21
CA VAL A 374 -15.83 -0.28 -11.76
C VAL A 374 -15.00 0.96 -11.48
N VAL A 375 -15.42 1.73 -10.48
CA VAL A 375 -14.60 2.77 -9.84
C VAL A 375 -14.07 2.20 -8.53
N ALA A 376 -12.76 2.16 -8.37
CA ALA A 376 -12.13 1.44 -7.28
C ALA A 376 -11.02 2.25 -6.61
N THR A 377 -10.85 2.09 -5.30
CA THR A 377 -9.77 2.73 -4.56
C THR A 377 -8.51 1.87 -4.43
N ASN A 378 -8.49 0.69 -5.04
CA ASN A 378 -7.32 -0.18 -5.07
C ASN A 378 -6.13 0.44 -5.85
N ASN A 379 -5.06 -0.31 -6.04
CA ASN A 379 -3.79 0.20 -6.58
C ASN A 379 -3.55 -0.13 -8.04
N ARG A 380 -4.27 -1.09 -8.64
CA ARG A 380 -4.04 -1.57 -10.02
C ARG A 380 -5.33 -1.72 -10.80
N ASN A 381 -5.29 -1.34 -12.08
CA ASN A 381 -6.40 -1.42 -13.01
C ASN A 381 -6.07 -2.24 -14.27
N PHE A 382 -5.09 -3.16 -14.17
CA PHE A 382 -4.67 -4.00 -15.29
C PHE A 382 -5.80 -4.91 -15.77
N LEU A 383 -5.71 -5.34 -17.02
CA LEU A 383 -6.65 -6.29 -17.61
C LEU A 383 -6.76 -7.57 -16.77
N GLY A 384 -7.97 -7.98 -16.45
CA GLY A 384 -8.22 -9.18 -15.62
C GLY A 384 -8.02 -9.01 -14.12
N ARG A 385 -7.69 -7.80 -13.63
CA ARG A 385 -7.36 -7.59 -12.20
C ARG A 385 -8.53 -7.84 -11.24
N MET A 386 -9.77 -7.48 -11.63
CA MET A 386 -10.97 -7.60 -10.78
C MET A 386 -12.07 -8.47 -11.43
N GLY A 387 -11.73 -9.30 -12.40
CA GLY A 387 -12.67 -10.12 -13.14
C GLY A 387 -12.13 -10.51 -14.51
N THR A 388 -12.98 -10.43 -15.55
CA THR A 388 -12.55 -10.73 -16.92
C THR A 388 -11.65 -9.62 -17.49
N SER A 389 -10.91 -9.92 -18.54
CA SER A 389 -10.04 -8.94 -19.21
C SER A 389 -10.78 -7.79 -19.92
N LYS A 390 -12.12 -7.86 -19.99
CA LYS A 390 -12.97 -6.82 -20.60
C LYS A 390 -13.62 -5.88 -19.59
N VAL A 391 -13.31 -6.03 -18.29
CA VAL A 391 -13.73 -5.11 -17.23
C VAL A 391 -12.95 -3.80 -17.38
N LYS A 392 -13.65 -2.67 -17.22
CA LYS A 392 -13.04 -1.34 -17.21
C LYS A 392 -12.86 -0.88 -15.75
N ILE A 393 -11.64 -0.82 -15.28
CA ILE A 393 -11.31 -0.43 -13.90
C ILE A 393 -10.77 1.00 -13.92
N PHE A 394 -11.45 1.92 -13.21
CA PHE A 394 -11.00 3.27 -12.94
C PHE A 394 -10.51 3.36 -11.49
N LEU A 395 -9.29 3.83 -11.27
CA LEU A 395 -8.81 4.06 -9.91
C LEU A 395 -9.13 5.50 -9.48
N ALA A 396 -9.66 5.64 -8.26
CA ALA A 396 -10.13 6.90 -7.72
C ALA A 396 -9.79 7.05 -6.23
N SER A 397 -9.94 8.28 -5.72
CA SER A 397 -9.99 8.52 -4.28
C SER A 397 -11.31 8.00 -3.66
N PRO A 398 -11.34 7.73 -2.34
CA PRO A 398 -12.57 7.34 -1.64
C PRO A 398 -13.72 8.34 -1.82
N ALA A 399 -13.42 9.63 -1.93
CA ALA A 399 -14.42 10.67 -2.13
C ALA A 399 -15.09 10.53 -3.51
N THR A 400 -14.31 10.47 -4.58
CA THR A 400 -14.81 10.27 -5.95
C THR A 400 -15.58 8.94 -6.09
N ALA A 401 -15.06 7.86 -5.46
CA ALA A 401 -15.70 6.55 -5.47
C ALA A 401 -17.09 6.60 -4.80
N ALA A 402 -17.19 7.20 -3.61
CA ALA A 402 -18.46 7.32 -2.88
C ALA A 402 -19.50 8.18 -3.62
N ALA A 403 -19.08 9.31 -4.19
CA ALA A 403 -19.94 10.17 -4.99
C ALA A 403 -20.46 9.44 -6.24
N SER A 404 -19.58 8.69 -6.91
CA SER A 404 -19.93 7.89 -8.10
C SER A 404 -20.92 6.76 -7.77
N ALA A 405 -20.81 6.15 -6.58
CA ALA A 405 -21.74 5.12 -6.12
C ALA A 405 -23.18 5.67 -5.96
N ILE A 406 -23.33 6.89 -5.46
CA ILE A 406 -24.64 7.56 -5.34
C ILE A 406 -25.20 7.93 -6.72
N ALA A 407 -24.35 8.46 -7.58
CA ALA A 407 -24.77 8.96 -8.89
C ALA A 407 -25.04 7.86 -9.94
N GLY A 408 -24.52 6.64 -9.74
CA GLY A 408 -24.52 5.56 -10.75
C GLY A 408 -23.64 5.85 -11.97
N LYS A 409 -22.77 6.84 -11.86
CA LYS A 409 -21.86 7.29 -12.91
C LYS A 409 -20.67 8.02 -12.30
N ILE A 410 -19.58 8.14 -13.04
CA ILE A 410 -18.43 8.92 -12.62
C ILE A 410 -18.83 10.39 -12.42
N VAL A 411 -18.60 10.91 -11.21
CA VAL A 411 -18.79 12.31 -10.85
C VAL A 411 -17.70 12.75 -9.86
N GLU A 412 -17.45 14.03 -9.80
CA GLU A 412 -16.62 14.65 -8.77
C GLU A 412 -17.41 14.71 -7.44
N ALA A 413 -16.71 14.59 -6.30
CA ALA A 413 -17.28 14.58 -4.94
C ALA A 413 -17.63 16.00 -4.44
#